data_9d5ccc96a8861d791ce34a09e3d5bcea
#
_entry.id   9d5ccc96a8861d791ce34a09e3d5bcea
#
_cell.length_a   1.000
_cell.length_b   1.000
_cell.length_c   1.000
_cell.angle_alpha   90.00
_cell.angle_beta   90.00
_cell.angle_gamma   90.00
#
_symmetry.space_group_name_H-M   'P 1'
#
loop_
_entity.id
_entity.type
_entity.pdbx_description
1 polymer ?
#
loop_
_entity_poly.entity_id
_entity_poly.type
_entity_poly.pdbx_seq_one_letter_code
_entity_poly.pdbx_strand_id
1 'polypeptide(L)'
;MKKIFVAIMALMPLMGMAQNSWETENEQGTKANPDQKYLAGAVPMVDGKVQFSTEISAPGKSAAQIYDTLLAYFTQLSKEDNQLEQSRVVIKDSVNHQLAANYQEWLVFKNKPLVLDRTRF
;
A
#
# COMPACT_ATOMS: atom_id res chain seq x y z
N MET A 1 -42.81 -27.02 -39.63
CA MET A 1 -41.82 -25.92 -39.62
C MET A 1 -42.02 -24.92 -38.46
N LYS A 2 -43.23 -24.72 -37.94
CA LYS A 2 -43.45 -23.78 -36.80
C LYS A 2 -42.88 -24.25 -35.44
N LYS A 3 -42.67 -25.53 -35.23
CA LYS A 3 -42.14 -26.10 -33.97
C LYS A 3 -40.62 -25.99 -33.83
N ILE A 4 -39.89 -25.84 -34.93
CA ILE A 4 -38.43 -25.70 -34.94
C ILE A 4 -38.03 -24.26 -34.56
N PHE A 5 -38.83 -23.28 -34.95
CA PHE A 5 -38.59 -21.87 -34.62
C PHE A 5 -38.73 -21.58 -33.12
N VAL A 6 -39.63 -22.25 -32.40
CA VAL A 6 -39.80 -22.09 -30.96
C VAL A 6 -38.65 -22.70 -30.18
N ALA A 7 -38.06 -23.79 -30.66
CA ALA A 7 -36.91 -24.43 -30.05
C ALA A 7 -35.61 -23.57 -30.15
N ILE A 8 -35.45 -22.82 -31.26
CA ILE A 8 -34.31 -21.94 -31.47
C ILE A 8 -34.41 -20.68 -30.58
N MET A 9 -35.61 -20.15 -30.35
CA MET A 9 -35.80 -19.01 -29.44
C MET A 9 -35.64 -19.39 -27.97
N ALA A 10 -35.81 -20.64 -27.56
CA ALA A 10 -35.62 -21.09 -26.18
C ALA A 10 -34.14 -21.33 -25.82
N LEU A 11 -33.23 -21.40 -26.80
CA LEU A 11 -31.79 -21.59 -26.58
C LEU A 11 -30.97 -20.29 -26.55
N MET A 12 -31.59 -19.15 -26.86
CA MET A 12 -30.87 -17.86 -26.85
C MET A 12 -30.62 -17.19 -25.48
N PRO A 13 -31.31 -17.51 -24.39
CA PRO A 13 -30.99 -16.81 -23.10
C PRO A 13 -29.82 -17.39 -22.34
N LEU A 14 -29.13 -18.43 -22.81
CA LEU A 14 -28.03 -19.06 -22.08
C LEU A 14 -26.64 -18.52 -22.42
N MET A 15 -26.51 -17.57 -23.36
CA MET A 15 -25.23 -16.98 -23.73
C MET A 15 -24.95 -15.59 -23.09
N GLY A 16 -25.80 -15.13 -22.19
CA GLY A 16 -25.73 -13.78 -21.61
C GLY A 16 -25.17 -13.68 -20.19
N MET A 17 -24.70 -14.76 -19.58
CA MET A 17 -24.27 -14.72 -18.15
C MET A 17 -22.80 -15.02 -17.91
N ALA A 18 -21.94 -14.74 -18.89
CA ALA A 18 -20.49 -14.71 -18.67
C ALA A 18 -19.99 -13.27 -18.55
N GLN A 19 -20.73 -12.42 -17.84
CA GLN A 19 -20.15 -11.16 -17.39
C GLN A 19 -19.51 -11.40 -16.02
N ASN A 20 -18.21 -11.27 -15.98
CA ASN A 20 -17.42 -11.28 -14.77
C ASN A 20 -18.01 -10.27 -13.78
N SER A 21 -18.57 -10.76 -12.69
CA SER A 21 -19.17 -9.94 -11.63
C SER A 21 -18.17 -9.03 -10.90
N TRP A 22 -16.90 -9.10 -11.26
CA TRP A 22 -15.85 -8.23 -10.71
C TRP A 22 -15.73 -6.88 -11.46
N GLU A 23 -16.33 -6.75 -12.66
CA GLU A 23 -16.33 -5.51 -13.45
C GLU A 23 -17.61 -4.68 -13.31
N THR A 24 -18.59 -5.11 -12.55
CA THR A 24 -19.77 -4.29 -12.29
C THR A 24 -19.41 -3.18 -11.31
N GLU A 25 -19.14 -2.01 -11.83
CA GLU A 25 -19.20 -0.76 -11.06
C GLU A 25 -20.59 -0.71 -10.42
N ASN A 26 -20.62 -0.81 -9.10
CA ASN A 26 -21.85 -0.64 -8.33
C ASN A 26 -22.26 0.83 -8.34
N GLU A 27 -23.00 1.26 -9.34
CA GLU A 27 -23.64 2.58 -9.39
C GLU A 27 -24.77 2.77 -8.36
N GLN A 28 -24.97 1.83 -7.45
CA GLN A 28 -26.03 2.00 -6.43
C GLN A 28 -25.49 1.77 -5.03
N GLY A 29 -25.26 2.89 -4.36
CA GLY A 29 -25.45 3.05 -2.93
C GLY A 29 -24.48 2.29 -2.01
N THR A 30 -23.37 2.96 -1.63
CA THR A 30 -22.87 3.02 -0.24
C THR A 30 -22.53 1.71 0.48
N LYS A 31 -21.99 0.72 -0.21
CA LYS A 31 -21.06 -0.20 0.46
C LYS A 31 -19.68 0.11 -0.11
N ALA A 32 -18.83 0.76 0.71
CA ALA A 32 -17.45 0.97 0.34
C ALA A 32 -16.87 -0.37 -0.12
N ASN A 33 -16.35 -0.41 -1.36
CA ASN A 33 -15.71 -1.61 -1.87
C ASN A 33 -14.55 -1.95 -0.92
N PRO A 34 -14.54 -3.10 -0.25
CA PRO A 34 -13.48 -3.46 0.69
C PRO A 34 -12.11 -3.50 0.02
N ASP A 35 -12.08 -3.67 -1.30
CA ASP A 35 -10.86 -3.75 -2.09
C ASP A 35 -10.41 -2.40 -2.67
N GLN A 36 -11.14 -1.31 -2.40
CA GLN A 36 -10.80 0.03 -2.91
C GLN A 36 -9.36 0.44 -2.60
N LYS A 37 -8.83 0.02 -1.46
CA LYS A 37 -7.44 0.26 -1.04
C LYS A 37 -6.38 -0.40 -1.94
N TYR A 38 -6.78 -1.34 -2.80
CA TYR A 38 -5.89 -2.05 -3.73
C TYR A 38 -6.06 -1.62 -5.18
N LEU A 39 -7.05 -0.76 -5.48
CA LEU A 39 -7.30 -0.30 -6.83
C LEU A 39 -6.25 0.72 -7.30
N ALA A 40 -6.14 0.87 -8.61
CA ALA A 40 -5.29 1.89 -9.20
C ALA A 40 -5.66 3.28 -8.66
N GLY A 41 -4.65 4.07 -8.26
CA GLY A 41 -4.85 5.39 -7.66
C GLY A 41 -5.07 5.39 -6.14
N ALA A 42 -5.20 4.22 -5.48
CA ALA A 42 -5.29 4.15 -4.03
C ALA A 42 -3.95 4.50 -3.33
N VAL A 43 -2.83 4.33 -4.04
CA VAL A 43 -1.50 4.68 -3.54
C VAL A 43 -1.15 6.08 -4.03
N PRO A 44 -0.86 7.03 -3.13
CA PRO A 44 -0.51 8.39 -3.53
C PRO A 44 0.83 8.43 -4.25
N MET A 45 0.85 9.14 -5.38
CA MET A 45 2.03 9.27 -6.23
C MET A 45 2.36 10.75 -6.43
N VAL A 46 3.61 11.12 -6.23
CA VAL A 46 4.16 12.45 -6.53
C VAL A 46 5.39 12.27 -7.39
N ASP A 47 5.43 12.90 -8.56
CA ASP A 47 6.52 12.80 -9.53
C ASP A 47 6.94 11.35 -9.86
N GLY A 48 5.96 10.46 -10.01
CA GLY A 48 6.18 9.05 -10.32
C GLY A 48 6.68 8.21 -9.15
N LYS A 49 6.74 8.76 -7.94
CA LYS A 49 7.15 8.05 -6.72
C LYS A 49 5.99 7.93 -5.74
N VAL A 50 5.92 6.80 -5.06
CA VAL A 50 4.99 6.62 -3.95
C VAL A 50 5.38 7.55 -2.81
N GLN A 51 4.45 8.39 -2.36
CA GLN A 51 4.67 9.32 -1.27
C GLN A 51 3.49 9.35 -0.32
N PHE A 52 3.73 9.03 0.93
CA PHE A 52 2.78 9.22 2.02
C PHE A 52 3.21 10.42 2.86
N SER A 53 2.26 11.25 3.27
CA SER A 53 2.51 12.37 4.17
C SER A 53 1.48 12.38 5.29
N THR A 54 1.92 12.81 6.45
CA THR A 54 1.04 13.00 7.61
C THR A 54 1.51 14.21 8.41
N GLU A 55 0.58 14.89 9.02
CA GLU A 55 0.82 16.01 9.92
C GLU A 55 0.29 15.65 11.30
N ILE A 56 1.13 15.77 12.32
CA ILE A 56 0.77 15.40 13.69
C ILE A 56 1.08 16.57 14.61
N SER A 57 0.07 17.03 15.34
CA SER A 57 0.24 18.03 16.37
C SER A 57 0.88 17.43 17.61
N ALA A 58 1.91 18.08 18.15
CA ALA A 58 2.60 17.68 19.38
C ALA A 58 2.55 18.80 20.43
N PRO A 59 1.39 19.06 21.04
CA PRO A 59 1.23 20.14 22.00
C PRO A 59 2.18 19.95 23.20
N GLY A 60 2.79 21.03 23.65
CA GLY A 60 3.71 21.02 24.81
C GLY A 60 5.12 20.51 24.51
N LYS A 61 5.44 20.25 23.23
CA LYS A 61 6.81 19.91 22.79
C LYS A 61 7.40 21.04 21.97
N SER A 62 8.66 21.38 22.20
CA SER A 62 9.41 22.29 21.32
C SER A 62 9.89 21.55 20.06
N ALA A 63 10.15 22.31 18.99
CA ALA A 63 10.70 21.75 17.75
C ALA A 63 12.02 20.99 18.00
N ALA A 64 12.89 21.50 18.87
CA ALA A 64 14.13 20.81 19.25
C ALA A 64 13.86 19.47 19.96
N GLN A 65 12.90 19.42 20.89
CA GLN A 65 12.54 18.16 21.57
C GLN A 65 11.97 17.13 20.62
N ILE A 66 11.15 17.56 19.65
CA ILE A 66 10.61 16.68 18.61
C ILE A 66 11.75 16.17 17.74
N TYR A 67 12.64 17.05 17.30
CA TYR A 67 13.80 16.71 16.48
C TYR A 67 14.69 15.66 17.18
N ASP A 68 15.07 15.90 18.44
CA ASP A 68 15.94 14.98 19.18
C ASP A 68 15.28 13.61 19.37
N THR A 69 13.99 13.59 19.66
CA THR A 69 13.21 12.34 19.81
C THR A 69 13.19 11.57 18.51
N LEU A 70 12.92 12.24 17.38
CA LEU A 70 12.88 11.59 16.07
C LEU A 70 14.26 11.14 15.61
N LEU A 71 15.32 11.91 15.89
CA LEU A 71 16.68 11.53 15.56
C LEU A 71 17.12 10.27 16.31
N ALA A 72 16.79 10.19 17.61
CA ALA A 72 17.05 8.99 18.41
C ALA A 72 16.30 7.77 17.84
N TYR A 73 15.03 7.92 17.56
CA TYR A 73 14.18 6.88 16.99
C TYR A 73 14.70 6.39 15.62
N PHE A 74 14.98 7.29 14.69
CA PHE A 74 15.50 6.95 13.37
C PHE A 74 16.87 6.26 13.45
N THR A 75 17.71 6.69 14.39
CA THR A 75 19.02 6.06 14.62
C THR A 75 18.87 4.66 15.20
N GLN A 76 17.90 4.44 16.08
CA GLN A 76 17.61 3.12 16.63
C GLN A 76 17.05 2.19 15.56
N LEU A 77 16.07 2.66 14.79
CA LEU A 77 15.43 1.89 13.72
C LEU A 77 16.45 1.39 12.69
N SER A 78 17.47 2.21 12.36
CA SER A 78 18.53 1.80 11.42
C SER A 78 19.44 0.67 11.90
N LYS A 79 19.32 0.26 13.16
CA LYS A 79 20.15 -0.79 13.79
C LYS A 79 19.36 -2.06 14.11
N GLU A 80 18.08 -2.13 13.72
CA GLU A 80 17.28 -3.32 13.95
C GLU A 80 17.75 -4.49 13.09
N ASP A 81 17.53 -5.71 13.54
CA ASP A 81 18.06 -6.93 12.94
C ASP A 81 17.61 -7.18 11.49
N ASN A 82 16.47 -6.63 11.08
CA ASN A 82 15.95 -6.72 9.73
C ASN A 82 16.52 -5.69 8.77
N GLN A 83 17.27 -4.71 9.29
CA GLN A 83 17.85 -3.63 8.49
C GLN A 83 19.12 -4.08 7.78
N LEU A 84 19.32 -3.58 6.56
CA LEU A 84 20.56 -3.77 5.81
C LEU A 84 21.57 -2.67 6.16
N GLU A 85 22.85 -2.93 5.88
CA GLU A 85 23.97 -2.05 6.22
C GLU A 85 23.84 -0.61 5.68
N GLN A 86 23.07 -0.41 4.61
CA GLN A 86 22.83 0.91 4.02
C GLN A 86 21.78 1.73 4.76
N SER A 87 21.08 1.13 5.73
CA SER A 87 20.06 1.82 6.53
C SER A 87 20.71 2.83 7.46
N ARG A 88 20.39 4.11 7.29
CA ARG A 88 20.98 5.20 8.08
C ARG A 88 20.19 6.50 7.98
N VAL A 89 20.37 7.36 8.95
CA VAL A 89 19.96 8.77 8.88
C VAL A 89 20.90 9.52 7.93
N VAL A 90 20.36 10.08 6.84
CA VAL A 90 21.15 10.75 5.76
C VAL A 90 21.15 12.27 5.88
N ILE A 91 20.10 12.87 6.44
CA ILE A 91 20.03 14.30 6.71
C ILE A 91 19.81 14.52 8.21
N LYS A 92 20.62 15.38 8.81
CA LYS A 92 20.55 15.80 10.21
C LYS A 92 20.76 17.30 10.26
N ASP A 93 19.68 18.07 10.13
CA ASP A 93 19.73 19.52 10.22
C ASP A 93 19.02 19.97 11.50
N SER A 94 19.79 20.23 12.52
CA SER A 94 19.27 20.68 13.82
C SER A 94 18.82 22.15 13.81
N VAL A 95 19.26 22.94 12.84
CA VAL A 95 18.89 24.35 12.73
C VAL A 95 17.49 24.51 12.18
N ASN A 96 17.20 23.80 11.08
CA ASN A 96 15.88 23.80 10.45
C ASN A 96 14.97 22.66 10.95
N HIS A 97 15.44 21.85 11.91
CA HIS A 97 14.76 20.69 12.46
C HIS A 97 14.31 19.68 11.37
N GLN A 98 15.19 19.43 10.39
CA GLN A 98 14.93 18.51 9.29
C GLN A 98 15.73 17.22 9.48
N LEU A 99 15.04 16.10 9.26
CA LEU A 99 15.61 14.76 9.29
C LEU A 99 15.19 14.00 8.04
N ALA A 100 16.13 13.25 7.47
CA ALA A 100 15.81 12.23 6.49
C ALA A 100 16.60 10.97 6.77
N ALA A 101 15.99 9.83 6.57
CA ALA A 101 16.62 8.54 6.70
C ALA A 101 16.31 7.67 5.48
N ASN A 102 17.26 6.83 5.15
CA ASN A 102 17.10 5.77 4.16
C ASN A 102 17.15 4.44 4.90
N TYR A 103 16.14 3.63 4.72
CA TYR A 103 16.06 2.28 5.26
C TYR A 103 15.99 1.28 4.13
N GLN A 104 16.70 0.18 4.27
CA GLN A 104 16.61 -0.98 3.41
C GLN A 104 16.40 -2.19 4.30
N GLU A 105 15.35 -2.92 4.05
CA GLU A 105 15.00 -4.07 4.88
C GLU A 105 14.56 -5.27 4.04
N TRP A 106 14.56 -6.43 4.69
CA TRP A 106 14.02 -7.63 4.09
C TRP A 106 12.50 -7.69 4.25
N LEU A 107 11.78 -7.69 3.15
CA LEU A 107 10.36 -7.99 3.15
C LEU A 107 10.18 -9.52 3.10
N VAL A 108 9.76 -10.09 4.22
CA VAL A 108 9.60 -11.53 4.37
C VAL A 108 8.16 -11.93 4.08
N PHE A 109 7.94 -12.64 2.97
CA PHE A 109 6.61 -13.15 2.59
C PHE A 109 6.31 -14.52 3.21
N LYS A 110 7.34 -15.32 3.45
CA LYS A 110 7.19 -16.67 3.99
C LYS A 110 8.39 -17.02 4.83
N ASN A 111 8.12 -17.38 6.07
CA ASN A 111 9.13 -17.87 7.00
C ASN A 111 8.64 -19.21 7.58
N LYS A 112 9.06 -20.31 6.97
CA LYS A 112 8.79 -21.68 7.44
C LYS A 112 10.11 -22.43 7.55
N PRO A 113 10.21 -23.49 8.38
CA PRO A 113 11.38 -24.35 8.38
C PRO A 113 11.71 -24.79 6.95
N LEU A 114 12.95 -24.60 6.53
CA LEU A 114 13.50 -24.94 5.20
C LEU A 114 13.00 -24.06 4.01
N VAL A 115 12.12 -23.11 4.23
CA VAL A 115 11.63 -22.19 3.17
C VAL A 115 11.60 -20.78 3.69
N LEU A 116 12.48 -19.93 3.19
CA LEU A 116 12.48 -18.51 3.42
C LEU A 116 12.27 -17.79 2.09
N ASP A 117 11.13 -17.14 1.93
CA ASP A 117 10.81 -16.30 0.78
C ASP A 117 10.85 -14.83 1.23
N ARG A 118 11.83 -14.09 0.74
CA ARG A 118 12.04 -12.68 1.09
C ARG A 118 12.61 -11.92 -0.09
N THR A 119 12.31 -10.63 -0.15
CA THR A 119 12.93 -9.70 -1.08
C THR A 119 13.48 -8.48 -0.35
N ARG A 120 14.43 -7.80 -0.97
CA ARG A 120 14.96 -6.54 -0.47
C ARG A 120 13.98 -5.42 -0.82
N PHE A 121 13.72 -4.58 0.13
CA PHE A 121 12.91 -3.39 -0.03
C PHE A 121 13.68 -2.14 0.38
#